data_48a7c327c877c616de6eebbfdae7a721
#
_entry.id   48a7c327c877c616de6eebbfdae7a721
#
_cell.length_a   1.000
_cell.length_b   1.000
_cell.length_c   1.000
_cell.angle_alpha   90.00
_cell.angle_beta   90.00
_cell.angle_gamma   90.00
#
_symmetry.space_group_name_H-M   'P 1'
#
loop_
_entity.id
_entity.type
_entity.pdbx_description
1 polymer ?
#
loop_
_entity_poly.entity_id
_entity_poly.type
_entity_poly.pdbx_seq_one_letter_code
_entity_poly.pdbx_strand_id
1 'polypeptide(L)'
;MRDGLLRRAETVLEEWLRARGESPTQDTVEGFRLLALHRQGARGVPSFNACRETCREIAYHYNLIALTGENDLRERRLGMMEMLVRHLELFVRGKMEVEGLGEFCCASRPLRQQSAPEETTDA
;
A
#
# COMPACT_ATOMS: atom_id res chain seq x y z
N MET A 1 16.66 1.80 -7.66
CA MET A 1 15.81 2.55 -6.74
C MET A 1 14.33 2.38 -7.03
N ARG A 2 13.91 2.60 -8.27
CA ARG A 2 12.48 2.43 -8.58
C ARG A 2 12.01 1.01 -8.37
N ASP A 3 12.85 0.02 -8.64
CA ASP A 3 12.47 -1.38 -8.42
C ASP A 3 12.26 -1.66 -6.93
N GLY A 4 13.10 -1.09 -6.09
CA GLY A 4 12.94 -1.23 -4.65
C GLY A 4 11.68 -0.58 -4.14
N LEU A 5 11.32 0.58 -4.69
CA LEU A 5 10.08 1.26 -4.32
C LEU A 5 8.86 0.47 -4.75
N LEU A 6 8.89 -0.08 -5.97
CA LEU A 6 7.81 -0.93 -6.44
C LEU A 6 7.65 -2.14 -5.54
N ARG A 7 8.78 -2.76 -5.17
CA ARG A 7 8.75 -3.93 -4.30
C ARG A 7 8.16 -3.61 -2.93
N ARG A 8 8.50 -2.44 -2.37
CA ARG A 8 7.91 -2.02 -1.09
C ARG A 8 6.39 -1.92 -1.19
N ALA A 9 5.89 -1.35 -2.29
CA ALA A 9 4.45 -1.21 -2.49
C ALA A 9 3.78 -2.58 -2.57
N GLU A 10 4.39 -3.51 -3.31
CA GLU A 10 3.86 -4.87 -3.39
C GLU A 10 3.88 -5.56 -2.03
N THR A 11 4.95 -5.37 -1.28
CA THR A 11 5.11 -6.03 0.01
C THR A 11 4.01 -5.65 0.99
N VAL A 12 3.64 -4.38 1.05
CA VAL A 12 2.60 -3.97 1.99
C VAL A 12 1.23 -4.54 1.60
N LEU A 13 0.96 -4.69 0.32
CA LEU A 13 -0.29 -5.33 -0.11
C LEU A 13 -0.24 -6.83 0.14
N GLU A 14 0.93 -7.45 0.01
CA GLU A 14 1.09 -8.86 0.38
C GLU A 14 0.80 -9.05 1.87
N GLU A 15 1.27 -8.12 2.71
CA GLU A 15 0.99 -8.19 4.15
C GLU A 15 -0.50 -8.16 4.42
N TRP A 16 -1.22 -7.28 3.74
CA TRP A 16 -2.68 -7.20 3.88
C TRP A 16 -3.34 -8.52 3.52
N LEU A 17 -2.95 -9.10 2.39
CA LEU A 17 -3.57 -10.34 1.92
C LEU A 17 -3.25 -11.52 2.84
N ARG A 18 -1.99 -11.62 3.30
CA ARG A 18 -1.63 -12.69 4.20
C ARG A 18 -2.33 -12.56 5.55
N ALA A 19 -2.52 -11.32 6.01
CA ALA A 19 -3.23 -11.10 7.26
C ALA A 19 -4.70 -11.54 7.15
N ARG A 20 -5.25 -11.50 5.93
CA ARG A 20 -6.59 -12.03 5.68
C ARG A 20 -6.62 -13.54 5.48
N GLY A 21 -5.46 -14.19 5.51
CA GLY A 21 -5.38 -15.63 5.30
C GLY A 21 -5.31 -16.05 3.85
N GLU A 22 -4.97 -15.11 2.95
CA GLU A 22 -4.90 -15.39 1.52
C GLU A 22 -3.47 -15.46 1.04
N SER A 23 -3.26 -16.17 -0.04
CA SER A 23 -1.97 -16.18 -0.71
C SER A 23 -1.95 -15.06 -1.75
N PRO A 24 -0.94 -14.18 -1.70
CA PRO A 24 -0.87 -13.10 -2.69
C PRO A 24 -0.73 -13.65 -4.10
N THR A 25 -1.47 -13.05 -5.02
CA THR A 25 -1.46 -13.49 -6.42
C THR A 25 -0.10 -13.25 -7.08
N GLN A 26 0.22 -14.07 -8.07
CA GLN A 26 1.38 -13.86 -8.93
C GLN A 26 0.98 -13.25 -10.28
N ASP A 27 -0.30 -12.95 -10.44
CA ASP A 27 -0.80 -12.35 -11.68
C ASP A 27 -0.31 -10.92 -11.83
N THR A 28 -0.49 -10.38 -13.01
CA THR A 28 -0.20 -8.97 -13.28
C THR A 28 -1.41 -8.33 -13.93
N VAL A 29 -1.50 -7.02 -13.79
CA VAL A 29 -2.49 -6.20 -14.49
C VAL A 29 -1.69 -5.10 -15.16
N GLU A 30 -1.82 -4.97 -16.46
CA GLU A 30 -1.07 -3.98 -17.24
C GLU A 30 0.43 -4.10 -17.01
N GLY A 31 0.90 -5.34 -16.80
CA GLY A 31 2.30 -5.61 -16.55
C GLY A 31 2.77 -5.44 -15.13
N PHE A 32 1.88 -5.08 -14.20
CA PHE A 32 2.26 -4.85 -12.81
C PHE A 32 1.57 -5.81 -11.87
N ARG A 33 2.37 -6.52 -11.09
CA ARG A 33 1.84 -7.35 -10.01
C ARG A 33 1.20 -6.47 -8.93
N LEU A 34 1.72 -5.25 -8.73
CA LEU A 34 1.16 -4.30 -7.79
C LEU A 34 -0.34 -4.10 -8.03
N LEU A 35 -0.73 -3.92 -9.29
CA LEU A 35 -2.13 -3.66 -9.61
C LEU A 35 -2.99 -4.91 -9.41
N ALA A 36 -2.43 -6.09 -9.67
CA ALA A 36 -3.14 -7.34 -9.41
C ALA A 36 -3.32 -7.57 -7.91
N LEU A 37 -2.30 -7.24 -7.11
CA LEU A 37 -2.39 -7.36 -5.65
C LEU A 37 -3.47 -6.42 -5.11
N HIS A 38 -3.53 -5.21 -5.62
CA HIS A 38 -4.57 -4.28 -5.19
C HIS A 38 -5.96 -4.81 -5.55
N ARG A 39 -6.10 -5.34 -6.77
CA ARG A 39 -7.37 -5.91 -7.21
C ARG A 39 -7.79 -7.05 -6.30
N GLN A 40 -6.84 -7.91 -5.93
CA GLN A 40 -7.13 -9.01 -5.01
C GLN A 40 -7.55 -8.47 -3.64
N GLY A 41 -6.86 -7.45 -3.16
CA GLY A 41 -7.18 -6.86 -1.86
C GLY A 41 -8.53 -6.15 -1.83
N ALA A 42 -9.02 -5.69 -2.97
CA ALA A 42 -10.30 -5.02 -3.06
C ALA A 42 -11.47 -5.99 -2.99
N ARG A 43 -11.21 -7.28 -3.16
CA ARG A 43 -12.23 -8.32 -3.06
C ARG A 43 -12.22 -8.92 -1.67
N GLY A 44 -13.33 -9.54 -1.32
CA GLY A 44 -13.39 -10.24 -0.04
C GLY A 44 -13.69 -9.30 1.12
N VAL A 45 -13.59 -9.83 2.33
CA VAL A 45 -13.94 -9.09 3.55
C VAL A 45 -12.89 -9.37 4.61
N PRO A 46 -12.32 -8.36 5.23
CA PRO A 46 -12.49 -6.95 4.89
C PRO A 46 -11.79 -6.61 3.58
N SER A 47 -12.32 -5.67 2.83
CA SER A 47 -11.75 -5.31 1.55
C SER A 47 -10.83 -4.10 1.69
N PHE A 48 -9.88 -4.01 0.76
CA PHE A 48 -9.02 -2.84 0.67
C PHE A 48 -9.23 -2.26 -0.73
N ASN A 49 -10.15 -1.31 -0.81
CA ASN A 49 -10.50 -0.70 -2.09
C ASN A 49 -9.97 0.72 -2.21
N ALA A 50 -9.50 1.28 -1.13
CA ALA A 50 -8.92 2.61 -1.15
C ALA A 50 -7.54 2.58 -1.81
N CYS A 51 -7.03 3.73 -2.15
CA CYS A 51 -5.69 3.88 -2.74
C CYS A 51 -5.52 3.22 -4.10
N ARG A 52 -6.64 2.97 -4.80
CA ARG A 52 -6.54 2.45 -6.16
C ARG A 52 -5.74 3.41 -7.02
N GLU A 53 -6.04 4.70 -6.92
CA GLU A 53 -5.32 5.71 -7.70
C GLU A 53 -3.86 5.80 -7.29
N THR A 54 -3.58 5.65 -5.99
CA THR A 54 -2.21 5.66 -5.52
C THR A 54 -1.41 4.54 -6.16
N CYS A 55 -1.97 3.33 -6.25
CA CYS A 55 -1.28 2.21 -6.88
C CYS A 55 -1.06 2.48 -8.36
N ARG A 56 -2.03 3.06 -9.05
CA ARG A 56 -1.87 3.38 -10.46
C ARG A 56 -0.83 4.48 -10.66
N GLU A 57 -0.77 5.44 -9.76
CA GLU A 57 0.24 6.49 -9.82
C GLU A 57 1.65 5.92 -9.60
N ILE A 58 1.78 4.95 -8.69
CA ILE A 58 3.07 4.31 -8.48
C ILE A 58 3.52 3.60 -9.76
N ALA A 59 2.62 2.86 -10.41
CA ALA A 59 2.92 2.18 -11.67
C ALA A 59 3.28 3.20 -12.76
N TYR A 60 2.55 4.30 -12.82
CA TYR A 60 2.83 5.34 -13.79
C TYR A 60 4.23 5.91 -13.60
N HIS A 61 4.59 6.22 -12.34
CA HIS A 61 5.91 6.79 -12.06
C HIS A 61 7.02 5.78 -12.33
N TYR A 62 6.77 4.50 -12.07
CA TYR A 62 7.74 3.47 -12.39
C TYR A 62 8.09 3.51 -13.88
N ASN A 63 7.08 3.58 -14.75
CA ASN A 63 7.30 3.64 -16.18
C ASN A 63 7.93 4.97 -16.60
N LEU A 64 7.49 6.06 -15.98
CA LEU A 64 7.99 7.38 -16.31
C LEU A 64 9.47 7.52 -15.99
N ILE A 65 9.89 6.99 -14.85
CA ILE A 65 11.29 7.02 -14.44
C ILE A 65 12.16 6.23 -15.42
N ALA A 66 11.63 5.13 -15.94
CA ALA A 66 12.37 4.33 -16.92
C ALA A 66 12.68 5.13 -18.19
N LEU A 67 11.82 6.09 -18.52
CA LEU A 67 11.99 6.90 -19.73
C LEU A 67 12.77 8.18 -19.47
N THR A 68 13.15 8.43 -18.22
CA THR A 68 13.85 9.65 -17.85
C THR A 68 15.33 9.34 -17.69
N GLY A 69 16.18 10.16 -18.28
CA GLY A 69 17.61 9.99 -18.10
C GLY A 69 18.05 10.33 -16.68
N GLU A 70 19.33 10.11 -16.40
CA GLU A 70 19.85 10.40 -15.08
C GLU A 70 20.12 11.89 -14.95
N ASN A 71 19.23 12.58 -14.27
CA ASN A 71 19.30 14.02 -14.09
C ASN A 71 18.39 14.40 -12.92
N ASP A 72 18.28 15.73 -12.70
CA ASP A 72 17.46 16.22 -11.58
C ASP A 72 16.01 15.82 -11.71
N LEU A 73 15.49 15.71 -12.91
CA LEU A 73 14.10 15.30 -13.11
C LEU A 73 13.88 13.89 -12.62
N ARG A 74 14.86 13.00 -12.87
CA ARG A 74 14.75 11.62 -12.38
C ARG A 74 14.70 11.60 -10.86
N GLU A 75 15.53 12.40 -10.21
CA GLU A 75 15.54 12.47 -8.76
C GLU A 75 14.21 12.93 -8.21
N ARG A 76 13.59 13.93 -8.83
CA ARG A 76 12.30 14.43 -8.39
C ARG A 76 11.21 13.39 -8.57
N ARG A 77 11.27 12.63 -9.65
CA ARG A 77 10.27 11.58 -9.90
C ARG A 77 10.42 10.41 -8.94
N LEU A 78 11.66 10.08 -8.61
CA LEU A 78 11.89 9.06 -7.58
C LEU A 78 11.35 9.54 -6.23
N GLY A 79 11.57 10.81 -5.90
CA GLY A 79 11.04 11.37 -4.67
C GLY A 79 9.51 11.31 -4.62
N MET A 80 8.87 11.62 -5.73
CA MET A 80 7.41 11.53 -5.80
C MET A 80 6.94 10.09 -5.65
N MET A 81 7.62 9.15 -6.32
CA MET A 81 7.27 7.74 -6.20
C MET A 81 7.41 7.27 -4.76
N GLU A 82 8.48 7.71 -4.08
CA GLU A 82 8.65 7.33 -2.68
C GLU A 82 7.52 7.86 -1.80
N MET A 83 7.08 9.10 -2.04
CA MET A 83 5.95 9.65 -1.29
C MET A 83 4.69 8.82 -1.49
N LEU A 84 4.44 8.40 -2.72
CA LEU A 84 3.27 7.59 -3.03
C LEU A 84 3.35 6.23 -2.36
N VAL A 85 4.52 5.60 -2.37
CA VAL A 85 4.71 4.30 -1.72
C VAL A 85 4.53 4.43 -0.22
N ARG A 86 5.09 5.48 0.37
CA ARG A 86 4.94 5.71 1.80
C ARG A 86 3.48 5.94 2.18
N HIS A 87 2.76 6.69 1.36
CA HIS A 87 1.33 6.90 1.59
C HIS A 87 0.58 5.58 1.58
N LEU A 88 0.88 4.73 0.60
CA LEU A 88 0.25 3.42 0.53
C LEU A 88 0.57 2.58 1.76
N GLU A 89 1.84 2.56 2.17
CA GLU A 89 2.24 1.79 3.35
C GLU A 89 1.50 2.23 4.61
N LEU A 90 1.42 3.53 4.81
CA LEU A 90 0.75 4.06 5.99
C LEU A 90 -0.75 3.77 5.96
N PHE A 91 -1.35 3.91 4.80
CA PHE A 91 -2.79 3.68 4.67
C PHE A 91 -3.14 2.22 4.89
N VAL A 92 -2.40 1.31 4.26
CA VAL A 92 -2.66 -0.12 4.38
C VAL A 92 -2.45 -0.59 5.82
N ARG A 93 -1.35 -0.19 6.43
CA ARG A 93 -1.06 -0.62 7.81
C ARG A 93 -2.06 -0.03 8.79
N GLY A 94 -2.47 1.22 8.57
CA GLY A 94 -3.51 1.81 9.40
C GLY A 94 -4.83 1.08 9.27
N LYS A 95 -5.18 0.68 8.05
CA LYS A 95 -6.40 -0.08 7.83
C LYS A 95 -6.31 -1.47 8.46
N MET A 96 -5.15 -2.12 8.38
CA MET A 96 -4.95 -3.40 9.04
C MET A 96 -5.19 -3.28 10.54
N GLU A 97 -4.70 -2.23 11.13
CA GLU A 97 -4.87 -2.00 12.56
C GLU A 97 -6.35 -1.82 12.91
N VAL A 98 -7.05 -1.01 12.13
CA VAL A 98 -8.48 -0.77 12.35
C VAL A 98 -9.30 -2.04 12.21
N GLU A 99 -8.95 -2.88 11.24
CA GLU A 99 -9.67 -4.13 10.99
C GLU A 99 -9.21 -5.27 11.89
N GLY A 100 -8.20 -5.04 12.73
CA GLY A 100 -7.68 -6.08 13.61
C GLY A 100 -6.90 -7.16 12.88
N LEU A 101 -6.33 -6.85 11.73
CA LEU A 101 -5.55 -7.80 10.96
C LEU A 101 -4.07 -7.65 11.31
N GLY A 102 -3.37 -8.77 11.37
CA GLY A 102 -1.95 -8.77 11.64
C GLY A 102 -1.64 -8.66 13.12
N GLU A 103 -0.36 -8.51 13.43
CA GLU A 103 0.10 -8.42 14.80
C GLU A 103 0.54 -6.99 15.08
N PHE A 104 -0.02 -6.41 16.13
CA PHE A 104 0.32 -5.05 16.50
C PHE A 104 0.73 -5.00 17.94
N CYS A 105 1.75 -4.20 18.21
CA CYS A 105 2.18 -3.93 19.57
C CYS A 105 1.05 -3.22 20.31
N CYS A 106 0.86 -3.56 21.56
CA CYS A 106 -0.16 -2.94 22.40
C CYS A 106 -0.02 -1.42 22.44
N ALA A 107 1.19 -0.93 22.35
CA ALA A 107 1.44 0.49 22.46
C ALA A 107 0.93 1.29 21.26
N SER A 108 0.75 0.65 20.12
CA SER A 108 0.33 1.39 18.95
C SER A 108 -1.18 1.47 18.79
N ARG A 109 -1.92 0.64 19.49
CA ARG A 109 -3.36 0.59 19.33
C ARG A 109 -4.11 1.69 20.09
N PRO A 110 -3.79 1.92 21.35
CA PRO A 110 -4.55 2.89 22.12
C PRO A 110 -4.53 4.31 21.57
N LEU A 111 -3.48 4.68 20.90
CA LEU A 111 -3.38 6.02 20.37
C LEU A 111 -4.45 6.30 19.33
N ARG A 112 -4.84 5.27 18.61
CA ARG A 112 -5.83 5.40 17.58
C ARG A 112 -7.23 5.24 18.12
N GLN A 113 -7.37 4.38 19.11
CA GLN A 113 -8.66 4.05 19.67
C GLN A 113 -9.31 5.21 20.35
N GLN A 114 -8.54 6.09 20.83
CA GLN A 114 -9.08 7.18 21.57
C GLN A 114 -9.80 8.18 20.76
N SER A 115 -9.77 7.99 19.67
CA SER A 115 -10.58 8.87 18.86
C SER A 115 -11.98 8.38 18.71
N ALA A 116 -11.93 7.80 19.71
CA ALA A 116 -12.60 7.07 19.47
C ALA A 116 -13.38 6.88 19.64
N PRO A 117 -13.77 6.95 20.04
CA PRO A 117 -14.17 6.28 20.10
C PRO A 117 -14.57 6.13 19.89
N GLU A 118 -14.81 6.17 20.18
CA GLU A 118 -14.71 5.50 20.02
C GLU A 118 -14.82 5.44 19.50
N GLU A 119 -15.21 5.86 19.69
CA GLU A 119 -14.99 5.34 19.32
C GLU A 119 -14.99 5.14 18.71
N THR A 120 -15.57 5.64 19.10
CA THR A 120 -15.27 4.99 18.72
C THR A 120 -15.14 4.76 18.13
N THR A 121 -15.53 5.07 18.35
CA THR A 121 -15.10 4.40 18.02
C THR A 121 -14.87 4.17 17.54
N ASP A 122 -15.26 4.49 17.70
CA ASP A 122 -14.78 3.88 17.44
C ASP A 122 -14.76 3.76 17.19
N ALA A 123 -15.08 4.03 17.37
CA ALA A 123 -14.79 3.58 17.24
C ALA A 123 -14.86 3.47 17.04
#